data_3b8ad5b3d05394d1d842920ad07f1da9
#
_entry.id   3b8ad5b3d05394d1d842920ad07f1da9
#
_cell.length_a   1.000
_cell.length_b   1.000
_cell.length_c   1.000
_cell.angle_alpha   90.00
_cell.angle_beta   90.00
_cell.angle_gamma   90.00
#
_symmetry.space_group_name_H-M   'P 1'
#
loop_
_entity.id
_entity.type
_entity.pdbx_description
1 polymer ?
#
loop_
_entity_poly.entity_id
_entity_poly.type
_entity_poly.pdbx_seq_one_letter_code
_entity_poly.pdbx_strand_id
1 'polypeptide(L)' 'MADDLLVRRGQRVTLLASVGSLEVRASGLAMNDAPAAGRVKVQNLSSNRIVEGVVETADVIRITP' A
#
# COMPACT_ATOMS: atom_id res chain seq x y z
N MET A 1 -3.63 -19.61 -12.03
CA MET A 1 -3.34 -19.42 -11.74
C MET A 1 -2.81 -18.63 -11.39
N ALA A 2 -2.68 -18.13 -11.19
CA ALA A 2 -2.20 -17.42 -10.96
C ALA A 2 -2.15 -16.54 -10.12
N ASP A 3 -1.46 -16.37 -9.45
CA ASP A 3 -1.31 -15.55 -8.53
C ASP A 3 -0.73 -14.38 -9.06
N ASP A 4 -1.40 -13.52 -9.66
CA ASP A 4 -0.90 -12.28 -10.19
C ASP A 4 -0.71 -11.32 -9.05
N LEU A 5 0.41 -11.43 -8.40
CA LEU A 5 0.75 -10.49 -7.36
C LEU A 5 1.10 -9.15 -7.98
N LEU A 6 0.40 -8.11 -7.56
CA LEU A 6 0.69 -6.76 -8.02
C LEU A 6 1.77 -6.10 -7.17
N VAL A 7 1.86 -6.46 -5.90
CA VAL A 7 2.82 -5.86 -4.99
C VAL A 7 3.64 -6.98 -4.36
N ARG A 8 4.93 -6.76 -4.26
CA ARG A 8 5.83 -7.73 -3.66
C ARG A 8 6.54 -7.13 -2.47
N ARG A 9 6.90 -8.01 -1.53
CA ARG A 9 7.62 -7.58 -0.35
C ARG A 9 8.91 -6.88 -0.74
N GLY A 10 9.17 -5.74 -0.12
CA GLY A 10 10.34 -4.95 -0.41
C GLY A 10 10.16 -3.94 -1.53
N GLN A 11 9.00 -3.93 -2.14
CA GLN A 11 8.71 -2.99 -3.22
C GLN A 11 8.31 -1.64 -2.66
N ARG A 12 8.81 -0.58 -3.25
CA ARG A 12 8.40 0.76 -2.85
C ARG A 12 7.04 1.07 -3.48
N VAL A 13 6.14 1.58 -2.66
CA VAL A 13 4.78 1.88 -3.11
C VAL A 13 4.39 3.26 -2.62
N THR A 14 3.32 3.80 -3.20
CA THR A 14 2.75 5.06 -2.77
C THR A 14 1.53 4.77 -1.91
N LEU A 15 1.50 5.33 -0.73
CA LEU A 15 0.35 5.21 0.15
C LEU A 15 -0.60 6.36 -0.13
N LEU A 16 -1.85 6.03 -0.36
CA LEU A 16 -2.86 7.02 -0.68
C LEU A 16 -3.94 6.98 0.39
N ALA A 17 -4.13 8.07 1.09
CA ALA A 17 -5.13 8.17 2.12
C ALA A 17 -6.07 9.34 1.82
N SER A 18 -7.35 9.13 2.07
CA SER A 18 -8.33 10.19 1.89
C SER A 18 -8.93 10.52 3.24
N VAL A 19 -8.93 11.79 3.59
CA VAL A 19 -9.54 12.26 4.83
C VAL A 19 -10.47 13.40 4.45
N GLY A 20 -11.76 13.17 4.49
CA GLY A 20 -12.72 14.16 4.03
C GLY A 20 -12.49 14.42 2.55
N SER A 21 -12.25 15.67 2.19
CA SER A 21 -11.97 16.02 0.82
C SER A 21 -10.47 16.14 0.55
N LEU A 22 -9.64 15.78 1.52
CA LEU A 22 -8.20 15.84 1.35
C LEU A 22 -7.63 14.49 0.96
N GLU A 23 -6.66 14.52 0.07
CA GLU A 23 -5.95 13.33 -0.33
C GLU A 23 -4.51 13.47 0.09
N VAL A 24 -3.98 12.49 0.81
CA VAL A 24 -2.63 12.52 1.31
C VAL A 24 -1.85 11.37 0.68
N ARG A 25 -0.66 11.68 0.20
CA ARG A 25 0.21 10.66 -0.37
C ARG A 25 1.48 10.56 0.44
N ALA A 26 1.98 9.37 0.56
CA ALA A 26 3.22 9.14 1.28
C ALA A 26 3.95 7.96 0.65
N SER A 27 5.26 7.92 0.87
CA SER A 27 6.06 6.80 0.39
C SER A 27 6.02 5.67 1.40
N GLY A 28 5.94 4.45 0.91
CA GLY A 28 5.92 3.29 1.77
C GLY A 28 6.69 2.14 1.17
N LEU A 29 6.93 1.13 2.00
CA LEU A 29 7.61 -0.07 1.58
C LEU A 29 6.72 -1.26 1.90
N ALA A 30 6.41 -2.06 0.90
CA ALA A 30 5.54 -3.21 1.09
C ALA A 30 6.23 -4.24 1.98
N MET A 31 5.49 -4.76 2.95
CA MET A 31 6.04 -5.72 3.90
C MET A 31 5.72 -7.15 3.52
N ASN A 32 4.78 -7.34 2.61
CA ASN A 32 4.42 -8.68 2.15
C ASN A 32 3.87 -8.58 0.74
N ASP A 33 3.73 -9.73 0.09
CA ASP A 33 3.16 -9.79 -1.25
C ASP A 33 1.65 -9.69 -1.19
N ALA A 34 1.05 -9.13 -2.23
CA ALA A 34 -0.40 -9.03 -2.30
C ALA A 34 -0.87 -8.92 -3.75
N PRO A 35 -2.00 -9.54 -4.07
CA PRO A 35 -2.60 -9.40 -5.39
C PRO A 35 -3.43 -8.13 -5.47
N ALA A 36 -4.04 -7.89 -6.62
CA ALA A 36 -4.95 -6.77 -6.80
C ALA A 36 -6.09 -6.86 -5.81
N ALA A 37 -6.45 -5.75 -5.20
CA ALA A 37 -7.51 -5.67 -4.20
C ALA A 37 -7.20 -6.47 -2.93
N GLY A 38 -5.99 -7.01 -2.81
CA GLY A 38 -5.58 -7.72 -1.61
C GLY A 38 -5.10 -6.76 -0.54
N ARG A 39 -5.02 -7.25 0.68
CA ARG A 39 -4.50 -6.44 1.78
C ARG A 39 -3.01 -6.60 1.90
N VAL A 40 -2.34 -5.52 2.18
CA VAL A 40 -0.89 -5.54 2.32
C VAL A 40 -0.50 -4.65 3.48
N LYS A 41 0.52 -5.07 4.21
CA LYS A 41 1.10 -4.23 5.25
C LYS A 41 2.24 -3.44 4.63
N VAL A 42 2.26 -2.16 4.92
CA VAL A 42 3.24 -1.26 4.34
C VAL A 42 3.86 -0.43 5.45
N GLN A 43 5.15 -0.28 5.39
CA GLN A 43 5.85 0.60 6.33
C GLN A 43 5.86 2.00 5.75
N ASN A 44 5.30 2.95 6.49
CA ASN A 44 5.33 4.34 6.07
C ASN A 44 6.73 4.87 6.32
N LEU A 45 7.42 5.24 5.25
CA LEU A 45 8.81 5.66 5.37
C LEU A 45 8.97 7.02 6.04
N SER A 46 7.92 7.82 6.07
CA SER A 46 7.96 9.12 6.74
C SER A 46 7.89 8.98 8.25
N SER A 47 7.09 8.06 8.75
CA SER A 47 6.87 7.92 10.17
C SER A 47 7.40 6.61 10.73
N ASN A 48 7.89 5.73 9.89
CA ASN A 48 8.37 4.40 10.26
C ASN A 48 7.27 3.56 10.93
N ARG A 49 6.03 3.83 10.60
CA ARG A 49 4.91 3.07 11.13
C ARG A 49 4.43 2.08 10.10
N ILE A 50 3.92 0.96 10.57
CA ILE A 50 3.36 -0.04 9.69
C ILE A 50 1.86 0.17 9.63
N VAL A 51 1.34 0.30 8.41
CA VAL A 51 -0.08 0.49 8.18
C VAL A 51 -0.55 -0.60 7.24
N GLU A 52 -1.85 -0.86 7.27
CA GLU A 52 -2.43 -1.86 6.40
C GLU A 52 -3.30 -1.15 5.38
N GLY A 53 -3.19 -1.55 4.15
CA GLY A 53 -3.98 -0.97 3.09
C GLY A 53 -4.38 -2.00 2.06
N VAL A 54 -5.09 -1.54 1.03
CA VAL A 54 -5.56 -2.39 -0.05
C VAL A 54 -4.83 -2.00 -1.32
N VAL A 55 -4.39 -3.01 -2.06
CA VAL A 55 -3.66 -2.78 -3.30
C VAL A 55 -4.63 -2.23 -4.34
N GLU A 56 -4.35 -1.05 -4.83
CA GLU A 56 -5.16 -0.45 -5.87
C GLU A 56 -4.53 -0.67 -7.22
N THR A 57 -3.27 -0.38 -7.34
CA THR A 57 -2.50 -0.68 -8.55
C THR A 57 -1.16 -1.25 -8.12
N ALA A 58 -0.28 -1.51 -9.09
CA ALA A 58 1.02 -2.13 -8.81
C ALA A 58 1.87 -1.31 -7.85
N ASP A 59 1.67 0.00 -7.79
CA ASP A 59 2.49 0.83 -6.91
C ASP A 59 1.66 1.70 -5.99
N VAL A 60 0.36 1.57 -5.96
CA VAL A 60 -0.49 2.42 -5.12
C VAL A 60 -1.27 1.58 -4.14
N ILE A 61 -1.13 1.90 -2.87
CA ILE A 61 -1.84 1.22 -1.80
C ILE A 61 -2.79 2.22 -1.17
N ARG A 62 -4.06 1.89 -1.15
CA ARG A 62 -5.06 2.75 -0.55
C ARG A 62 -5.17 2.43 0.93
N ILE A 63 -4.96 3.42 1.77
CA ILE A 63 -5.05 3.25 3.21
C ILE A 63 -6.49 3.51 3.63
N THR A 64 -7.04 2.59 4.39
CA THR A 64 -8.39 2.74 4.92
C THR A 64 -8.27 3.18 6.37
N PRO A 65 -8.85 4.29 6.74
CA PRO A 65 -8.81 4.74 8.14
C PRO A 65 -9.59 3.85 9.07
#